data_816cb58ffaf82cefdec137305f3f1a30
#
_entry.id   816cb58ffaf82cefdec137305f3f1a30
#
_cell.length_a   1.000
_cell.length_b   1.000
_cell.length_c   1.000
_cell.angle_alpha   90.00
_cell.angle_beta   90.00
_cell.angle_gamma   90.00
#
_symmetry.space_group_name_H-M   'P 1'
#
loop_
_entity.id
_entity.type
_entity.pdbx_description
1 polymer ?
#
loop_
_entity_poly.entity_id
_entity_poly.type
_entity_poly.pdbx_seq_one_letter_code
_entity_poly.pdbx_strand_id
1 'polypeptide(L)'
;LASDMGKGKVFVYPYLDGLNRTDENPWSNPYEIQPSDLADNSYFGYSFSELNNEVVISTFNQAVLYKYKINVNDKLEQISVIKNDSLPKNSYFGRNVLHLKNGLMTDAYYNNELFIYNDNSMSFSNSLDTSDDILSIKDRIECTNGFAGQFECDDIDLFSFMDKTEIGGSNSTALNDIWGWTDPQTGKEYALVGMSNGTSFVDISDAENPVYIGRLPTQTSNSSWRDVKVYQNHAFIVSEAGGHGMQVFDLTELRNFNGTSFTFSNSAYYSGFGNAHNIFINEDTGFAYAIGTGTCGPGGLHIVDISNPTNPTKSACISDPS
;
A
#
# COMPACT_ATOMS: atom_id res chain seq x y z
N LEU A 1 -6.59 2.41 -22.39
CA LEU A 1 -7.98 2.65 -22.00
C LEU A 1 -8.08 3.97 -21.24
N ALA A 2 -9.14 4.74 -21.46
CA ALA A 2 -9.47 5.96 -20.73
C ALA A 2 -10.95 5.96 -20.39
N SER A 3 -11.31 6.42 -19.20
CA SER A 3 -12.71 6.53 -18.75
C SER A 3 -13.15 7.99 -18.63
N ASP A 4 -14.44 8.23 -18.85
CA ASP A 4 -15.09 9.52 -18.64
C ASP A 4 -15.89 9.48 -17.33
N MET A 5 -15.93 10.59 -16.59
CA MET A 5 -16.70 10.68 -15.35
C MET A 5 -18.21 10.61 -15.63
N GLY A 6 -19.00 10.02 -14.75
CA GLY A 6 -20.43 9.81 -14.91
C GLY A 6 -20.76 8.36 -15.27
N LYS A 7 -21.42 8.10 -16.42
CA LYS A 7 -21.68 6.71 -16.84
C LYS A 7 -20.39 5.94 -17.11
N GLY A 8 -19.36 6.64 -17.52
CA GLY A 8 -18.10 6.07 -17.97
C GLY A 8 -18.17 5.56 -19.41
N LYS A 9 -17.04 5.58 -20.08
CA LYS A 9 -16.83 4.97 -21.39
C LYS A 9 -15.37 4.57 -21.54
N VAL A 10 -15.10 3.60 -22.38
CA VAL A 10 -13.76 3.10 -22.64
C VAL A 10 -13.41 3.34 -24.08
N PHE A 11 -12.24 3.94 -24.32
CA PHE A 11 -11.68 4.12 -25.66
C PHE A 11 -10.65 3.02 -25.90
N VAL A 12 -10.83 2.28 -26.97
CA VAL A 12 -9.91 1.24 -27.42
C VAL A 12 -9.10 1.76 -28.59
N TYR A 13 -7.78 1.73 -28.43
CA TYR A 13 -6.81 2.10 -29.45
C TYR A 13 -6.15 0.82 -29.97
N PRO A 14 -6.56 0.29 -31.14
CA PRO A 14 -5.88 -0.85 -31.73
C PRO A 14 -4.43 -0.49 -32.08
N TYR A 15 -3.51 -1.34 -31.71
CA TYR A 15 -2.10 -1.21 -32.10
C TYR A 15 -1.89 -1.83 -33.48
N LEU A 16 -1.29 -1.09 -34.39
CA LEU A 16 -1.00 -1.58 -35.74
C LEU A 16 0.36 -2.27 -35.74
N ASP A 17 0.34 -3.60 -35.79
CA ASP A 17 1.56 -4.41 -35.97
C ASP A 17 2.24 -4.09 -37.30
N GLY A 18 3.56 -3.91 -37.24
CA GLY A 18 4.40 -3.73 -38.44
C GLY A 18 4.78 -2.29 -38.76
N LEU A 19 4.32 -1.30 -37.99
CA LEU A 19 4.85 0.06 -38.06
C LEU A 19 6.15 0.19 -37.26
N ASN A 20 7.16 0.82 -37.85
CA ASN A 20 8.39 1.14 -37.14
C ASN A 20 8.07 2.13 -36.01
N ARG A 21 8.73 1.97 -34.86
CA ARG A 21 8.61 2.87 -33.69
C ARG A 21 8.91 4.36 -33.98
N THR A 22 9.27 4.70 -35.20
CA THR A 22 9.54 6.05 -35.70
C THR A 22 8.34 6.71 -36.35
N ASP A 23 7.24 5.98 -36.56
CA ASP A 23 6.00 6.58 -37.10
C ASP A 23 5.32 7.40 -36.02
N GLU A 24 4.92 8.62 -36.34
CA GLU A 24 4.41 9.63 -35.40
C GLU A 24 3.13 9.20 -34.66
N ASN A 25 2.44 8.13 -35.08
CA ASN A 25 1.26 7.60 -34.39
C ASN A 25 1.04 6.10 -34.73
N PRO A 26 1.58 5.15 -33.95
CA PRO A 26 1.37 3.72 -34.17
C PRO A 26 -0.03 3.23 -33.78
N TRP A 27 -0.88 4.10 -33.26
CA TRP A 27 -2.22 3.77 -32.79
C TRP A 27 -3.24 4.15 -33.86
N SER A 28 -4.12 3.22 -34.21
CA SER A 28 -5.25 3.52 -35.11
C SER A 28 -6.27 4.45 -34.42
N ASN A 29 -7.22 4.95 -35.18
CA ASN A 29 -8.32 5.73 -34.61
C ASN A 29 -9.06 4.93 -33.54
N PRO A 30 -9.23 5.51 -32.34
CA PRO A 30 -9.93 4.82 -31.25
C PRO A 30 -11.40 4.60 -31.61
N TYR A 31 -11.97 3.53 -31.05
CA TYR A 31 -13.41 3.36 -30.99
C TYR A 31 -13.87 3.33 -29.53
N GLU A 32 -15.11 3.74 -29.33
CA GLU A 32 -15.74 3.85 -28.01
C GLU A 32 -16.51 2.58 -27.66
N ILE A 33 -16.41 2.15 -26.40
CA ILE A 33 -17.25 1.12 -25.81
C ILE A 33 -18.01 1.73 -24.64
N GLN A 34 -19.32 1.61 -24.68
CA GLN A 34 -20.21 1.98 -23.59
C GLN A 34 -21.42 1.05 -23.58
N PRO A 35 -21.58 0.17 -22.57
CA PRO A 35 -22.78 -0.64 -22.42
C PRO A 35 -24.05 0.20 -22.36
N SER A 36 -25.13 -0.27 -22.99
CA SER A 36 -26.39 0.48 -23.07
C SER A 36 -27.19 0.48 -21.73
N ASP A 37 -26.88 -0.45 -20.84
CA ASP A 37 -27.57 -0.65 -19.55
C ASP A 37 -26.85 0.03 -18.36
N LEU A 38 -25.87 0.91 -18.64
CA LEU A 38 -25.20 1.68 -17.61
C LEU A 38 -26.12 2.69 -16.94
N ALA A 39 -26.16 2.66 -15.60
CA ALA A 39 -26.80 3.71 -14.81
C ALA A 39 -25.90 4.97 -14.74
N ASP A 40 -26.49 6.10 -14.34
CA ASP A 40 -25.74 7.31 -14.07
C ASP A 40 -24.77 7.06 -12.89
N ASN A 41 -23.57 7.62 -13.00
CA ASN A 41 -22.47 7.44 -12.03
C ASN A 41 -21.99 5.98 -11.86
N SER A 42 -22.07 5.16 -12.90
CA SER A 42 -21.56 3.79 -12.88
C SER A 42 -20.05 3.71 -13.02
N TYR A 43 -19.41 4.72 -13.58
CA TYR A 43 -17.95 4.79 -13.81
C TYR A 43 -17.40 3.54 -14.53
N PHE A 44 -18.05 3.16 -15.63
CA PHE A 44 -17.56 2.07 -16.48
C PHE A 44 -16.15 2.34 -16.99
N GLY A 45 -15.27 1.34 -16.93
CA GLY A 45 -13.85 1.49 -17.23
C GLY A 45 -12.99 1.79 -16.01
N TYR A 46 -13.52 1.60 -14.80
CA TYR A 46 -12.79 1.86 -13.57
C TYR A 46 -11.57 0.93 -13.38
N SER A 47 -11.76 -0.34 -13.62
CA SER A 47 -10.70 -1.36 -13.62
C SER A 47 -10.91 -2.32 -14.80
N PHE A 48 -9.85 -2.94 -15.24
CA PHE A 48 -9.92 -3.99 -16.26
C PHE A 48 -8.82 -5.03 -16.07
N SER A 49 -9.08 -6.23 -16.58
CA SER A 49 -8.11 -7.32 -16.65
C SER A 49 -8.24 -8.04 -17.98
N GLU A 50 -7.13 -8.50 -18.55
CA GLU A 50 -7.10 -9.20 -19.84
C GLU A 50 -6.36 -10.52 -19.66
N LEU A 51 -6.94 -11.58 -20.25
CA LEU A 51 -6.33 -12.91 -20.38
C LEU A 51 -6.91 -13.64 -21.60
N ASN A 52 -6.05 -14.24 -22.41
CA ASN A 52 -6.45 -15.11 -23.53
C ASN A 52 -7.47 -14.48 -24.50
N ASN A 53 -7.27 -13.22 -24.90
CA ASN A 53 -8.16 -12.44 -25.77
C ASN A 53 -9.53 -12.11 -25.14
N GLU A 54 -9.68 -12.28 -23.85
CA GLU A 54 -10.86 -11.83 -23.11
C GLU A 54 -10.48 -10.63 -22.22
N VAL A 55 -11.35 -9.64 -22.18
CA VAL A 55 -11.18 -8.42 -21.37
C VAL A 55 -12.38 -8.28 -20.46
N VAL A 56 -12.16 -8.13 -19.16
CA VAL A 56 -13.21 -7.76 -18.21
C VAL A 56 -13.03 -6.30 -17.83
N ILE A 57 -14.12 -5.54 -17.90
CA ILE A 57 -14.16 -4.12 -17.57
C ILE A 57 -15.20 -3.91 -16.47
N SER A 58 -14.78 -3.25 -15.39
CA SER A 58 -15.63 -3.03 -14.23
C SER A 58 -16.41 -1.71 -14.28
N THR A 59 -17.44 -1.67 -13.43
CA THR A 59 -18.10 -0.45 -12.97
C THR A 59 -17.80 -0.23 -11.50
N PHE A 60 -17.71 1.04 -11.07
CA PHE A 60 -17.38 1.35 -9.67
C PHE A 60 -18.61 1.32 -8.74
N ASN A 61 -19.78 1.75 -9.24
CA ASN A 61 -20.96 1.98 -8.39
C ASN A 61 -22.17 1.07 -8.71
N GLN A 62 -22.02 0.09 -9.60
CA GLN A 62 -23.16 -0.75 -10.02
C GLN A 62 -23.09 -2.21 -9.62
N ALA A 63 -21.97 -2.66 -9.04
CA ALA A 63 -21.66 -4.08 -8.78
C ALA A 63 -21.79 -4.95 -10.06
N VAL A 64 -21.27 -4.43 -11.19
CA VAL A 64 -21.35 -5.07 -12.50
C VAL A 64 -19.98 -5.12 -13.17
N LEU A 65 -19.66 -6.26 -13.75
CA LEU A 65 -18.51 -6.47 -14.62
C LEU A 65 -19.00 -6.84 -16.01
N TYR A 66 -18.38 -6.28 -17.02
CA TYR A 66 -18.67 -6.56 -18.43
C TYR A 66 -17.52 -7.33 -19.05
N LYS A 67 -17.81 -8.52 -19.57
CA LYS A 67 -16.81 -9.38 -20.22
C LYS A 67 -16.90 -9.22 -21.73
N TYR A 68 -15.76 -8.95 -22.35
CA TYR A 68 -15.58 -8.79 -23.79
C TYR A 68 -14.61 -9.83 -24.32
N LYS A 69 -14.71 -10.12 -25.61
CA LYS A 69 -13.73 -10.91 -26.34
C LYS A 69 -13.20 -10.12 -27.51
N ILE A 70 -11.90 -10.21 -27.77
CA ILE A 70 -11.29 -9.65 -28.97
C ILE A 70 -11.65 -10.54 -30.15
N ASN A 71 -12.35 -9.98 -31.13
CA ASN A 71 -12.77 -10.69 -32.35
C ASN A 71 -11.67 -10.64 -33.42
N VAL A 72 -11.92 -11.31 -34.55
CA VAL A 72 -10.98 -11.42 -35.68
C VAL A 72 -10.66 -10.08 -36.37
N ASN A 73 -11.36 -9.00 -36.03
CA ASN A 73 -11.12 -7.64 -36.54
C ASN A 73 -10.49 -6.74 -35.45
N ASP A 74 -9.90 -7.32 -34.41
CA ASP A 74 -9.31 -6.63 -33.25
C ASP A 74 -10.29 -5.69 -32.51
N LYS A 75 -11.59 -6.03 -32.55
CA LYS A 75 -12.62 -5.31 -31.81
C LYS A 75 -13.12 -6.09 -30.63
N LEU A 76 -13.40 -5.38 -29.55
CA LEU A 76 -14.01 -5.95 -28.35
C LEU A 76 -15.52 -6.13 -28.59
N GLU A 77 -15.98 -7.37 -28.47
CA GLU A 77 -17.37 -7.78 -28.54
C GLU A 77 -17.83 -8.24 -27.16
N GLN A 78 -18.91 -7.66 -26.65
CA GLN A 78 -19.44 -8.04 -25.34
C GLN A 78 -20.02 -9.45 -25.40
N ILE A 79 -19.50 -10.34 -24.55
CA ILE A 79 -19.90 -11.75 -24.49
C ILE A 79 -20.76 -12.08 -23.28
N SER A 80 -20.57 -11.36 -22.17
CA SER A 80 -21.38 -11.58 -20.96
C SER A 80 -21.32 -10.39 -19.99
N VAL A 81 -22.21 -10.42 -19.00
CA VAL A 81 -22.31 -9.47 -17.90
C VAL A 81 -22.42 -10.24 -16.59
N ILE A 82 -21.56 -9.92 -15.64
CA ILE A 82 -21.58 -10.47 -14.29
C ILE A 82 -22.17 -9.42 -13.37
N LYS A 83 -23.29 -9.75 -12.71
CA LYS A 83 -23.94 -8.87 -11.72
C LYS A 83 -23.96 -9.54 -10.38
N ASN A 84 -23.73 -8.76 -9.34
CA ASN A 84 -23.92 -9.22 -7.98
C ASN A 84 -25.07 -8.41 -7.33
N ASP A 85 -26.30 -8.91 -7.48
CA ASP A 85 -27.50 -8.26 -6.99
C ASP A 85 -27.64 -8.31 -5.45
N SER A 86 -26.80 -9.10 -4.77
CA SER A 86 -26.75 -9.15 -3.30
C SER A 86 -25.99 -7.99 -2.69
N LEU A 87 -25.15 -7.32 -3.48
CA LEU A 87 -24.34 -6.21 -3.01
C LEU A 87 -25.05 -4.86 -3.18
N PRO A 88 -24.90 -3.93 -2.22
CA PRO A 88 -25.35 -2.56 -2.40
C PRO A 88 -24.57 -1.87 -3.54
N LYS A 89 -25.23 -0.93 -4.23
CA LYS A 89 -24.61 -0.22 -5.37
C LYS A 89 -23.30 0.48 -5.04
N ASN A 90 -23.10 0.89 -3.80
CA ASN A 90 -21.89 1.54 -3.30
C ASN A 90 -20.91 0.58 -2.62
N SER A 91 -20.96 -0.71 -2.89
CA SER A 91 -20.03 -1.71 -2.39
C SER A 91 -18.61 -1.59 -2.96
N TYR A 92 -18.45 -0.79 -4.02
CA TYR A 92 -17.24 -0.71 -4.85
C TYR A 92 -16.77 -2.06 -5.39
N PHE A 93 -17.75 -2.93 -5.72
CA PHE A 93 -17.51 -4.17 -6.43
C PHE A 93 -16.83 -3.91 -7.78
N GLY A 94 -15.76 -4.65 -8.07
CA GLY A 94 -15.00 -4.45 -9.29
C GLY A 94 -13.95 -3.35 -9.21
N ARG A 95 -13.57 -2.89 -8.00
CA ARG A 95 -12.47 -1.94 -7.85
C ARG A 95 -11.16 -2.53 -8.36
N ASN A 96 -10.91 -3.80 -8.06
CA ASN A 96 -9.85 -4.60 -8.64
C ASN A 96 -10.46 -5.81 -9.33
N VAL A 97 -9.97 -6.11 -10.53
CA VAL A 97 -10.43 -7.25 -11.33
C VAL A 97 -9.21 -8.02 -11.80
N LEU A 98 -9.20 -9.32 -11.59
CA LEU A 98 -8.13 -10.21 -12.02
C LEU A 98 -8.70 -11.43 -12.75
N HIS A 99 -8.24 -11.69 -13.97
CA HIS A 99 -8.49 -12.97 -14.64
C HIS A 99 -7.66 -14.08 -14.00
N LEU A 100 -8.32 -15.20 -13.76
CA LEU A 100 -7.71 -16.45 -13.35
C LEU A 100 -7.75 -17.43 -14.53
N LYS A 101 -6.92 -18.48 -14.49
CA LYS A 101 -6.90 -19.51 -15.54
C LYS A 101 -8.28 -20.09 -15.89
N ASN A 102 -9.16 -20.20 -14.91
CA ASN A 102 -10.50 -20.82 -15.05
C ASN A 102 -11.60 -19.94 -14.46
N GLY A 103 -11.41 -18.60 -14.44
CA GLY A 103 -12.42 -17.74 -13.86
C GLY A 103 -11.97 -16.29 -13.69
N LEU A 104 -12.58 -15.62 -12.76
CA LEU A 104 -12.38 -14.21 -12.46
C LEU A 104 -12.41 -13.98 -10.97
N MET A 105 -11.51 -13.14 -10.47
CA MET A 105 -11.51 -12.66 -9.09
C MET A 105 -11.77 -11.16 -9.06
N THR A 106 -12.58 -10.69 -8.12
CA THR A 106 -12.85 -9.26 -7.93
C THR A 106 -13.21 -8.97 -6.47
N ASP A 107 -13.01 -7.75 -6.05
CA ASP A 107 -13.32 -7.28 -4.70
C ASP A 107 -14.62 -6.48 -4.60
N ALA A 108 -15.16 -6.38 -3.38
CA ALA A 108 -16.16 -5.40 -2.97
C ALA A 108 -15.60 -4.67 -1.74
N TYR A 109 -14.81 -3.63 -1.99
CA TYR A 109 -13.93 -2.98 -1.02
C TYR A 109 -14.62 -2.56 0.30
N TYR A 110 -15.83 -1.98 0.25
CA TYR A 110 -16.52 -1.59 1.48
C TYR A 110 -17.17 -2.75 2.24
N ASN A 111 -17.32 -3.90 1.58
CA ASN A 111 -17.87 -5.09 2.22
C ASN A 111 -16.77 -5.99 2.79
N ASN A 112 -15.48 -5.69 2.52
CA ASN A 112 -14.34 -6.57 2.79
C ASN A 112 -14.51 -7.98 2.21
N GLU A 113 -15.10 -8.07 1.03
CA GLU A 113 -15.40 -9.34 0.38
C GLU A 113 -14.58 -9.50 -0.91
N LEU A 114 -14.10 -10.70 -1.15
CA LEU A 114 -13.46 -11.13 -2.38
C LEU A 114 -14.34 -12.18 -3.05
N PHE A 115 -14.61 -11.99 -4.34
CA PHE A 115 -15.49 -12.84 -5.12
C PHE A 115 -14.70 -13.59 -6.17
N ILE A 116 -14.92 -14.91 -6.25
CA ILE A 116 -14.35 -15.76 -7.30
C ILE A 116 -15.49 -16.28 -8.14
N TYR A 117 -15.45 -16.02 -9.44
CA TYR A 117 -16.40 -16.50 -10.43
C TYR A 117 -15.74 -17.57 -11.30
N ASN A 118 -16.42 -18.69 -11.50
CA ASN A 118 -15.97 -19.75 -12.38
C ASN A 118 -16.48 -19.51 -13.80
N ASP A 119 -15.61 -19.60 -14.81
CA ASP A 119 -15.95 -19.39 -16.22
C ASP A 119 -17.09 -20.27 -16.76
N ASN A 120 -17.25 -21.48 -16.21
CA ASN A 120 -18.24 -22.44 -16.70
C ASN A 120 -19.68 -22.18 -16.21
N SER A 121 -19.84 -21.43 -15.13
CA SER A 121 -21.18 -21.22 -14.54
C SER A 121 -21.59 -19.78 -14.46
N MET A 122 -20.65 -18.82 -14.62
CA MET A 122 -20.86 -17.40 -14.31
C MET A 122 -21.51 -17.20 -12.93
N SER A 123 -21.45 -18.24 -12.11
CA SER A 123 -22.00 -18.27 -10.77
C SER A 123 -20.91 -17.99 -9.75
N PHE A 124 -21.28 -17.23 -8.74
CA PHE A 124 -20.52 -17.03 -7.54
C PHE A 124 -20.07 -18.36 -6.93
N SER A 125 -18.77 -18.59 -6.82
CA SER A 125 -18.25 -19.84 -6.25
C SER A 125 -17.87 -19.71 -4.77
N ASN A 126 -17.38 -18.55 -4.33
CA ASN A 126 -17.08 -18.25 -2.93
C ASN A 126 -16.97 -16.74 -2.71
N SER A 127 -17.53 -16.22 -1.59
CA SER A 127 -17.01 -15.02 -0.95
C SER A 127 -15.93 -15.46 0.03
N LEU A 128 -14.73 -14.99 -0.15
CA LEU A 128 -13.79 -14.98 0.96
C LEU A 128 -14.19 -13.75 1.80
N ASP A 129 -14.71 -14.01 2.97
CA ASP A 129 -14.86 -12.97 3.97
C ASP A 129 -13.45 -12.52 4.36
N THR A 130 -13.04 -11.38 3.84
CA THR A 130 -11.73 -10.81 4.16
C THR A 130 -11.73 -10.07 5.50
N SER A 131 -12.85 -10.13 6.23
CA SER A 131 -12.96 -9.48 7.54
C SER A 131 -12.12 -10.18 8.62
N ASP A 132 -11.81 -11.50 8.43
CA ASP A 132 -11.08 -12.28 9.43
C ASP A 132 -9.86 -13.08 8.91
N ASP A 133 -9.68 -13.22 7.59
CA ASP A 133 -8.62 -14.06 7.02
C ASP A 133 -7.98 -13.46 5.76
N ILE A 134 -7.32 -12.32 5.87
CA ILE A 134 -6.10 -12.16 5.09
C ILE A 134 -5.09 -13.05 5.81
N LEU A 135 -4.97 -14.26 5.30
CA LEU A 135 -4.12 -15.30 5.85
C LEU A 135 -2.78 -14.71 6.22
N SER A 136 -2.46 -14.71 7.51
CA SER A 136 -1.08 -14.59 7.92
C SER A 136 -0.33 -15.74 7.24
N ILE A 137 0.44 -15.43 6.22
CA ILE A 137 1.26 -16.42 5.54
C ILE A 137 2.44 -16.66 6.47
N LYS A 138 2.50 -17.87 7.03
CA LYS A 138 3.56 -18.30 7.95
C LYS A 138 4.52 -19.31 7.32
N ASP A 139 4.28 -19.70 6.06
CA ASP A 139 5.14 -20.61 5.34
C ASP A 139 5.67 -19.91 4.09
N ARG A 140 6.94 -20.16 3.77
CA ARG A 140 7.56 -19.65 2.53
C ARG A 140 6.76 -20.09 1.31
N ILE A 141 6.41 -19.14 0.47
CA ILE A 141 5.80 -19.38 -0.85
C ILE A 141 6.82 -18.99 -1.91
N GLU A 142 7.22 -19.96 -2.72
CA GLU A 142 8.14 -19.72 -3.84
C GLU A 142 7.47 -18.89 -4.94
N CYS A 143 8.24 -17.97 -5.52
CA CYS A 143 7.83 -17.23 -6.71
C CYS A 143 7.74 -18.17 -7.91
N THR A 144 6.54 -18.53 -8.31
CA THR A 144 6.32 -19.46 -9.42
C THR A 144 5.38 -18.84 -10.45
N ASN A 145 5.82 -18.76 -11.71
CA ASN A 145 5.07 -18.14 -12.80
C ASN A 145 4.67 -16.68 -12.54
N GLY A 146 5.54 -15.92 -11.86
CA GLY A 146 5.31 -14.51 -11.55
C GLY A 146 4.44 -14.24 -10.33
N PHE A 147 4.15 -15.27 -9.50
CA PHE A 147 3.34 -15.12 -8.29
C PHE A 147 3.92 -15.91 -7.11
N ALA A 148 3.91 -15.29 -5.94
CA ALA A 148 4.09 -15.92 -4.64
C ALA A 148 2.75 -15.82 -3.86
N GLY A 149 1.95 -16.87 -3.91
CA GLY A 149 0.57 -16.84 -3.43
C GLY A 149 -0.29 -15.86 -4.23
N GLN A 150 -0.81 -14.84 -3.57
CA GLN A 150 -1.63 -13.79 -4.20
C GLN A 150 -0.82 -12.57 -4.66
N PHE A 151 0.49 -12.52 -4.38
CA PHE A 151 1.35 -11.38 -4.70
C PHE A 151 2.14 -11.63 -5.97
N GLU A 152 2.17 -10.63 -6.85
CA GLU A 152 3.09 -10.64 -8.00
C GLU A 152 4.54 -10.63 -7.53
N CYS A 153 5.39 -11.39 -8.18
CA CYS A 153 6.80 -11.49 -7.85
C CYS A 153 7.67 -11.66 -9.10
N ASP A 154 8.95 -11.30 -8.99
CA ASP A 154 9.97 -11.51 -10.00
C ASP A 154 11.22 -12.07 -9.31
N ASP A 155 11.35 -13.40 -9.34
CA ASP A 155 12.43 -14.18 -8.70
C ASP A 155 12.63 -13.92 -7.18
N ILE A 156 11.59 -13.43 -6.48
CA ILE A 156 11.62 -13.17 -5.03
C ILE A 156 10.52 -13.95 -4.35
N ASP A 157 10.89 -14.82 -3.41
CA ASP A 157 9.95 -15.61 -2.62
C ASP A 157 9.30 -14.77 -1.51
N LEU A 158 8.06 -15.12 -1.16
CA LEU A 158 7.38 -14.56 0.00
C LEU A 158 7.61 -15.47 1.21
N PHE A 159 8.28 -14.97 2.23
CA PHE A 159 8.53 -15.73 3.46
C PHE A 159 7.36 -15.67 4.43
N SER A 160 6.77 -14.50 4.57
CA SER A 160 5.61 -14.31 5.45
C SER A 160 4.83 -13.05 5.08
N PHE A 161 3.61 -12.98 5.52
CA PHE A 161 2.75 -11.80 5.43
C PHE A 161 2.05 -11.59 6.77
N MET A 162 2.12 -10.38 7.29
CA MET A 162 1.37 -9.97 8.48
C MET A 162 0.37 -8.87 8.10
N ASP A 163 -0.88 -9.06 8.47
CA ASP A 163 -1.89 -8.02 8.36
C ASP A 163 -1.61 -6.87 9.33
N LYS A 164 -2.09 -5.68 8.98
CA LYS A 164 -1.90 -4.48 9.82
C LYS A 164 -2.52 -4.61 11.21
N THR A 165 -3.50 -5.48 11.42
CA THR A 165 -4.08 -5.76 12.74
C THR A 165 -3.18 -6.64 13.59
N GLU A 166 -2.42 -7.54 12.98
CA GLU A 166 -1.44 -8.39 13.66
C GLU A 166 -0.23 -7.61 14.17
N ILE A 167 0.05 -6.45 13.57
CA ILE A 167 1.14 -5.56 13.99
C ILE A 167 0.66 -4.38 14.85
N GLY A 168 -0.50 -4.50 15.49
CA GLY A 168 -1.04 -3.53 16.43
C GLY A 168 -1.78 -2.34 15.82
N GLY A 169 -2.16 -2.44 14.55
CA GLY A 169 -3.06 -1.52 13.88
C GLY A 169 -4.53 -1.90 14.01
N SER A 170 -5.36 -1.36 13.15
CA SER A 170 -6.78 -1.67 12.96
C SER A 170 -7.12 -1.59 11.47
N ASN A 171 -8.33 -1.99 11.08
CA ASN A 171 -8.77 -1.90 9.69
C ASN A 171 -8.69 -0.46 9.11
N SER A 172 -8.81 0.56 9.95
CA SER A 172 -8.68 1.97 9.56
C SER A 172 -7.24 2.50 9.60
N THR A 173 -6.27 1.71 10.08
CA THR A 173 -4.86 2.12 10.13
C THR A 173 -4.26 2.11 8.73
N ALA A 174 -3.61 3.20 8.35
CA ALA A 174 -2.75 3.26 7.18
C ALA A 174 -1.31 2.94 7.57
N LEU A 175 -0.61 2.20 6.71
CA LEU A 175 0.84 1.99 6.78
C LEU A 175 1.52 2.99 5.85
N ASN A 176 2.74 3.43 6.20
CA ASN A 176 3.45 4.40 5.40
C ASN A 176 4.91 4.00 5.16
N ASP A 177 5.77 4.17 6.14
CA ASP A 177 7.20 3.94 6.01
C ASP A 177 7.62 2.65 6.71
N ILE A 178 8.78 2.13 6.33
CA ILE A 178 9.42 1.00 7.00
C ILE A 178 10.92 1.21 7.11
N TRP A 179 11.50 0.88 8.25
CA TRP A 179 12.94 0.86 8.47
C TRP A 179 13.37 -0.44 9.15
N GLY A 180 14.65 -0.77 9.08
CA GLY A 180 15.23 -1.95 9.70
C GLY A 180 16.18 -1.60 10.85
N TRP A 181 16.27 -2.47 11.84
CA TRP A 181 17.31 -2.44 12.85
C TRP A 181 17.80 -3.84 13.17
N THR A 182 19.11 -4.04 13.06
CA THR A 182 19.76 -5.25 13.54
C THR A 182 20.36 -4.95 14.92
N ASP A 183 19.93 -5.68 15.94
CA ASP A 183 20.45 -5.51 17.28
C ASP A 183 21.91 -5.97 17.35
N PRO A 184 22.87 -5.07 17.60
CA PRO A 184 24.29 -5.44 17.60
C PRO A 184 24.69 -6.39 18.74
N GLN A 185 23.85 -6.55 19.77
CA GLN A 185 24.14 -7.44 20.90
C GLN A 185 23.61 -8.85 20.66
N THR A 186 22.41 -8.98 20.09
CA THR A 186 21.74 -10.29 19.94
C THR A 186 21.78 -10.83 18.52
N GLY A 187 22.06 -9.98 17.52
CA GLY A 187 21.95 -10.29 16.10
C GLY A 187 20.53 -10.40 15.59
N LYS A 188 19.54 -10.11 16.42
CA LYS A 188 18.14 -10.10 16.01
C LYS A 188 17.83 -8.95 15.06
N GLU A 189 16.93 -9.21 14.11
CA GLU A 189 16.50 -8.24 13.12
C GLU A 189 15.06 -7.80 13.38
N TYR A 190 14.82 -6.50 13.27
CA TYR A 190 13.52 -5.89 13.55
C TYR A 190 13.07 -5.00 12.39
N ALA A 191 11.80 -5.12 12.01
CA ALA A 191 11.12 -4.16 11.16
C ALA A 191 10.41 -3.09 12.03
N LEU A 192 10.65 -1.83 11.70
CA LEU A 192 10.03 -0.66 12.31
C LEU A 192 9.00 -0.12 11.30
N VAL A 193 7.73 -0.36 11.54
CA VAL A 193 6.67 -0.05 10.58
C VAL A 193 5.93 1.22 10.99
N GLY A 194 6.05 2.26 10.17
CA GLY A 194 5.31 3.51 10.34
C GLY A 194 3.82 3.32 10.06
N MET A 195 2.99 3.63 11.05
CA MET A 195 1.53 3.54 10.97
C MET A 195 0.90 4.91 11.24
N SER A 196 -0.33 5.12 10.77
CA SER A 196 -1.03 6.38 11.01
C SER A 196 -1.21 6.71 12.49
N ASN A 197 -1.26 5.69 13.36
CA ASN A 197 -1.48 5.83 14.81
C ASN A 197 -0.23 5.58 15.67
N GLY A 198 0.95 5.41 15.06
CA GLY A 198 2.21 5.14 15.78
C GLY A 198 3.25 4.43 14.93
N THR A 199 4.19 3.78 15.60
CA THR A 199 5.21 2.93 14.95
C THR A 199 5.18 1.55 15.60
N SER A 200 5.06 0.51 14.77
CA SER A 200 5.06 -0.88 15.18
C SER A 200 6.47 -1.48 15.10
N PHE A 201 6.77 -2.42 16.00
CA PHE A 201 8.04 -3.14 16.05
C PHE A 201 7.76 -4.64 15.89
N VAL A 202 8.40 -5.26 14.90
CA VAL A 202 8.23 -6.68 14.57
C VAL A 202 9.61 -7.34 14.54
N ASP A 203 9.81 -8.41 15.30
CA ASP A 203 10.99 -9.27 15.19
C ASP A 203 10.85 -10.12 13.92
N ILE A 204 11.76 -9.92 12.99
CA ILE A 204 11.82 -10.60 11.68
C ILE A 204 13.05 -11.51 11.57
N SER A 205 13.68 -11.84 12.70
CA SER A 205 14.88 -12.71 12.75
C SER A 205 14.60 -14.10 12.19
N ASP A 206 13.38 -14.61 12.35
CA ASP A 206 12.83 -15.73 11.61
C ASP A 206 11.84 -15.17 10.57
N ALA A 207 12.27 -15.12 9.32
CA ALA A 207 11.49 -14.52 8.24
C ALA A 207 10.17 -15.27 7.95
N GLU A 208 10.08 -16.56 8.30
CA GLU A 208 8.87 -17.37 8.13
C GLU A 208 7.90 -17.18 9.31
N ASN A 209 8.40 -16.79 10.48
CA ASN A 209 7.62 -16.62 11.70
C ASN A 209 7.88 -15.26 12.38
N PRO A 210 7.56 -14.14 11.72
CA PRO A 210 7.74 -12.82 12.33
C PRO A 210 6.86 -12.66 13.57
N VAL A 211 7.35 -11.90 14.55
CA VAL A 211 6.68 -11.73 15.83
C VAL A 211 6.45 -10.26 16.13
N TYR A 212 5.20 -9.86 16.32
CA TYR A 212 4.85 -8.52 16.77
C TYR A 212 5.30 -8.31 18.23
N ILE A 213 6.18 -7.35 18.46
CA ILE A 213 6.75 -7.03 19.78
C ILE A 213 5.91 -5.99 20.51
N GLY A 214 5.41 -4.98 19.79
CA GLY A 214 4.65 -3.89 20.37
C GLY A 214 4.69 -2.63 19.51
N ARG A 215 4.14 -1.54 20.02
CA ARG A 215 4.10 -0.27 19.31
C ARG A 215 4.41 0.93 20.18
N LEU A 216 4.97 1.96 19.58
CA LEU A 216 5.07 3.31 20.14
C LEU A 216 3.89 4.13 19.59
N PRO A 217 2.94 4.58 20.38
CA PRO A 217 1.84 5.43 19.92
C PRO A 217 2.34 6.75 19.33
N THR A 218 1.55 7.34 18.41
CA THR A 218 1.84 8.68 17.88
C THR A 218 1.86 9.72 18.99
N GLN A 219 2.74 10.71 18.87
CA GLN A 219 2.87 11.77 19.88
C GLN A 219 1.62 12.66 19.98
N THR A 220 0.95 12.89 18.85
CA THR A 220 -0.25 13.71 18.75
C THR A 220 -1.33 12.99 17.93
N SER A 221 -2.02 13.68 17.04
CA SER A 221 -3.07 13.10 16.19
C SER A 221 -2.52 12.08 15.18
N ASN A 222 -3.39 11.23 14.68
CA ASN A 222 -3.06 10.31 13.59
C ASN A 222 -2.67 11.08 12.32
N SER A 223 -1.73 10.52 11.57
CA SER A 223 -1.30 11.01 10.27
C SER A 223 -0.91 9.85 9.40
N SER A 224 -1.29 9.87 8.12
CA SER A 224 -0.86 8.86 7.14
C SER A 224 0.61 9.02 6.73
N TRP A 225 1.27 10.10 7.15
CA TRP A 225 2.64 10.41 6.78
C TRP A 225 3.53 10.35 8.02
N ARG A 226 4.47 9.42 7.99
CA ARG A 226 5.46 9.17 9.06
C ARG A 226 6.74 8.67 8.43
N ASP A 227 7.88 9.11 8.95
CA ASP A 227 9.20 8.66 8.50
C ASP A 227 10.02 8.20 9.72
N VAL A 228 10.74 7.09 9.56
CA VAL A 228 11.49 6.41 10.62
C VAL A 228 12.92 6.18 10.17
N LYS A 229 13.90 6.59 10.98
CA LYS A 229 15.32 6.27 10.78
C LYS A 229 15.93 5.80 12.08
N VAL A 230 17.06 5.11 12.00
CA VAL A 230 17.77 4.55 13.14
C VAL A 230 19.18 5.12 13.25
N TYR A 231 19.59 5.42 14.47
CA TYR A 231 20.97 5.81 14.81
C TYR A 231 21.28 5.40 16.25
N GLN A 232 22.46 4.80 16.47
CA GLN A 232 22.94 4.38 17.80
C GLN A 232 21.86 3.63 18.64
N ASN A 233 21.26 2.61 18.06
CA ASN A 233 20.18 1.81 18.66
C ASN A 233 18.94 2.60 19.08
N HIS A 234 18.69 3.77 18.51
CA HIS A 234 17.47 4.54 18.71
C HIS A 234 16.74 4.77 17.39
N ALA A 235 15.44 4.64 17.43
CA ALA A 235 14.55 5.06 16.34
C ALA A 235 14.21 6.54 16.51
N PHE A 236 14.34 7.31 15.42
CA PHE A 236 13.94 8.69 15.30
C PHE A 236 12.74 8.75 14.36
N ILE A 237 11.63 9.26 14.86
CA ILE A 237 10.33 9.15 14.20
C ILE A 237 9.71 10.53 14.09
N VAL A 238 9.43 10.95 12.86
CA VAL A 238 8.74 12.20 12.55
C VAL A 238 7.37 11.93 11.91
N SER A 239 6.51 12.93 11.87
CA SER A 239 5.19 12.85 11.25
C SER A 239 4.72 14.24 10.79
N GLU A 240 3.81 14.28 9.82
CA GLU A 240 3.13 15.51 9.41
C GLU A 240 2.02 15.94 10.38
N ALA A 241 1.70 15.15 11.41
CA ALA A 241 0.74 15.55 12.43
C ALA A 241 1.21 16.82 13.16
N GLY A 242 0.32 17.81 13.29
CA GLY A 242 0.63 19.05 13.97
C GLY A 242 1.06 18.80 15.43
N GLY A 243 2.19 19.42 15.84
CA GLY A 243 2.74 19.26 17.18
C GLY A 243 3.44 17.94 17.46
N HIS A 244 3.60 17.08 16.45
CA HIS A 244 4.22 15.77 16.63
C HIS A 244 5.69 15.85 17.03
N GLY A 245 6.47 16.79 16.48
CA GLY A 245 7.90 16.87 16.70
C GLY A 245 8.65 15.62 16.20
N MET A 246 9.70 15.23 16.94
CA MET A 246 10.45 14.00 16.70
C MET A 246 10.45 13.14 17.95
N GLN A 247 9.84 11.97 17.87
CA GLN A 247 9.92 10.94 18.92
C GLN A 247 11.27 10.22 18.81
N VAL A 248 11.85 9.88 19.94
CA VAL A 248 13.04 9.01 20.02
C VAL A 248 12.69 7.80 20.88
N PHE A 249 13.02 6.61 20.38
CA PHE A 249 12.77 5.37 21.09
C PHE A 249 14.04 4.51 21.16
N ASP A 250 14.41 4.07 22.36
CA ASP A 250 15.53 3.16 22.58
C ASP A 250 15.13 1.74 22.15
N LEU A 251 15.67 1.29 21.02
CA LEU A 251 15.37 -0.02 20.45
C LEU A 251 15.87 -1.19 21.32
N THR A 252 16.78 -0.93 22.24
CA THR A 252 17.23 -1.99 23.16
C THR A 252 16.13 -2.45 24.12
N GLU A 253 15.06 -1.65 24.30
CA GLU A 253 13.87 -2.07 25.06
C GLU A 253 13.14 -3.25 24.42
N LEU A 254 13.29 -3.48 23.10
CA LEU A 254 12.70 -4.63 22.41
C LEU A 254 13.24 -5.98 22.93
N ARG A 255 14.43 -5.98 23.53
CA ARG A 255 15.04 -7.16 24.17
C ARG A 255 14.23 -7.70 25.34
N ASN A 256 13.39 -6.85 25.96
CA ASN A 256 12.57 -7.22 27.12
C ASN A 256 11.32 -8.00 26.74
N PHE A 257 11.10 -8.28 25.45
CA PHE A 257 9.92 -9.03 25.00
C PHE A 257 9.87 -10.42 25.64
N ASN A 258 8.73 -10.73 26.25
CA ASN A 258 8.49 -11.96 27.00
C ASN A 258 7.31 -12.79 26.48
N GLY A 259 6.88 -12.52 25.23
CA GLY A 259 5.73 -13.16 24.60
C GLY A 259 4.42 -12.36 24.70
N THR A 260 4.44 -11.19 25.35
CA THR A 260 3.30 -10.27 25.41
C THR A 260 3.70 -8.94 24.79
N SER A 261 2.89 -8.45 23.86
CA SER A 261 3.17 -7.18 23.17
C SER A 261 3.09 -5.97 24.11
N PHE A 262 3.95 -4.98 23.85
CA PHE A 262 4.05 -3.76 24.66
C PHE A 262 3.41 -2.56 23.98
N THR A 263 2.92 -1.62 24.79
CA THR A 263 2.75 -0.22 24.38
C THR A 263 3.90 0.56 24.99
N PHE A 264 4.82 1.01 24.12
CA PHE A 264 6.02 1.73 24.53
C PHE A 264 5.77 3.21 24.76
N SER A 265 6.75 3.88 25.37
CA SER A 265 6.81 5.33 25.54
C SER A 265 8.09 5.88 24.91
N ASN A 266 8.12 7.18 24.61
CA ASN A 266 9.32 7.81 24.11
C ASN A 266 10.48 7.69 25.14
N SER A 267 11.66 7.39 24.66
CA SER A 267 12.91 7.51 25.45
C SER A 267 13.38 8.97 25.51
N ALA A 268 13.12 9.72 24.44
CA ALA A 268 13.29 11.18 24.37
C ALA A 268 12.29 11.80 23.38
N TYR A 269 12.18 13.12 23.42
CA TYR A 269 11.29 13.87 22.53
C TYR A 269 11.90 15.22 22.18
N TYR A 270 11.90 15.55 20.88
CA TYR A 270 12.35 16.84 20.38
C TYR A 270 11.18 17.64 19.82
N SER A 271 10.94 18.83 20.41
CA SER A 271 9.84 19.74 20.04
C SER A 271 10.28 20.99 19.29
N GLY A 272 11.51 21.00 18.75
CA GLY A 272 12.04 22.18 18.05
C GLY A 272 11.37 22.46 16.69
N PHE A 273 10.55 21.54 16.18
CA PHE A 273 9.59 21.73 15.09
C PHE A 273 8.25 21.06 15.45
N GLY A 274 7.16 21.50 14.80
CA GLY A 274 5.82 20.96 15.09
C GLY A 274 5.48 19.71 14.27
N ASN A 275 6.03 19.58 13.08
CA ASN A 275 5.83 18.46 12.16
C ASN A 275 7.02 18.34 11.22
N ALA A 276 7.20 17.21 10.58
CA ALA A 276 8.15 17.03 9.48
C ALA A 276 7.62 16.01 8.49
N HIS A 277 7.94 16.17 7.22
CA HIS A 277 7.59 15.23 6.17
C HIS A 277 8.55 14.04 6.13
N ASN A 278 9.86 14.30 6.07
CA ASN A 278 10.90 13.28 6.10
C ASN A 278 12.04 13.66 7.05
N ILE A 279 12.80 12.63 7.44
CA ILE A 279 14.05 12.76 8.19
C ILE A 279 15.15 11.93 7.50
N PHE A 280 16.34 12.51 7.37
CA PHE A 280 17.56 11.80 7.00
C PHE A 280 18.56 11.90 8.14
N ILE A 281 19.34 10.85 8.39
CA ILE A 281 20.38 10.85 9.42
C ILE A 281 21.73 10.58 8.76
N ASN A 282 22.70 11.44 9.04
CA ASN A 282 24.11 11.17 8.75
C ASN A 282 24.74 10.51 9.98
N GLU A 283 24.91 9.19 9.89
CA GLU A 283 25.38 8.37 10.99
C GLU A 283 26.85 8.69 11.39
N ASP A 284 27.66 9.13 10.44
CA ASP A 284 29.08 9.49 10.72
C ASP A 284 29.20 10.73 11.59
N THR A 285 28.25 11.65 11.47
CA THR A 285 28.30 12.96 12.15
C THR A 285 27.30 13.09 13.29
N GLY A 286 26.32 12.23 13.39
CA GLY A 286 25.26 12.30 14.41
C GLY A 286 24.31 13.48 14.23
N PHE A 287 24.02 13.89 12.97
CA PHE A 287 23.04 14.90 12.65
C PHE A 287 21.84 14.31 11.94
N ALA A 288 20.65 14.74 12.36
CA ALA A 288 19.39 14.50 11.70
C ALA A 288 18.95 15.74 10.92
N TYR A 289 18.47 15.51 9.69
CA TYR A 289 18.03 16.54 8.75
C TYR A 289 16.54 16.37 8.49
N ALA A 290 15.71 17.24 9.07
CA ALA A 290 14.26 17.20 8.93
C ALA A 290 13.79 18.24 7.89
N ILE A 291 12.95 17.78 6.95
CA ILE A 291 12.35 18.61 5.90
C ILE A 291 10.83 18.66 6.05
N GLY A 292 10.21 19.69 5.47
CA GLY A 292 8.76 19.90 5.60
C GLY A 292 8.34 20.33 7.01
N THR A 293 9.26 20.91 7.80
CA THR A 293 9.00 21.26 9.21
C THR A 293 8.25 22.57 9.40
N GLY A 294 8.21 23.43 8.40
CA GLY A 294 7.67 24.79 8.50
C GLY A 294 8.48 25.75 9.38
N THR A 295 9.61 25.33 9.97
CA THR A 295 10.37 26.12 10.96
C THR A 295 11.56 26.87 10.38
N CYS A 296 12.08 26.48 9.24
CA CYS A 296 13.27 27.09 8.61
C CYS A 296 12.92 27.84 7.32
N GLY A 297 11.70 28.36 7.22
CA GLY A 297 11.18 29.00 6.01
C GLY A 297 10.68 27.99 4.98
N PRO A 298 10.06 28.44 3.88
CA PRO A 298 9.64 27.57 2.78
C PRO A 298 10.85 26.83 2.20
N GLY A 299 10.75 25.50 2.05
CA GLY A 299 11.85 24.67 1.54
C GLY A 299 13.06 24.55 2.48
N GLY A 300 12.94 25.01 3.71
CA GLY A 300 14.04 25.03 4.67
C GLY A 300 14.37 23.67 5.27
N LEU A 301 15.64 23.55 5.74
CA LEU A 301 16.19 22.35 6.36
C LEU A 301 16.41 22.60 7.84
N HIS A 302 15.78 21.82 8.70
CA HIS A 302 15.99 21.84 10.15
C HIS A 302 17.01 20.77 10.53
N ILE A 303 18.11 21.16 11.15
CA ILE A 303 19.22 20.28 11.53
C ILE A 303 19.21 20.10 13.04
N VAL A 304 19.18 18.83 13.48
CA VAL A 304 19.18 18.43 14.88
C VAL A 304 20.45 17.64 15.17
N ASP A 305 21.16 18.02 16.20
CA ASP A 305 22.26 17.22 16.76
C ASP A 305 21.65 16.08 17.59
N ILE A 306 21.91 14.85 17.17
CA ILE A 306 21.45 13.61 17.78
C ILE A 306 22.63 12.75 18.25
N SER A 307 23.84 13.30 18.34
CA SER A 307 25.03 12.60 18.85
C SER A 307 24.80 12.04 20.25
N ASN A 308 23.92 12.66 21.03
CA ASN A 308 23.30 12.07 22.21
C ASN A 308 21.80 11.79 21.90
N PRO A 309 21.40 10.55 21.55
CA PRO A 309 20.04 10.23 21.18
C PRO A 309 18.97 10.60 22.21
N THR A 310 19.33 10.53 23.51
CA THR A 310 18.39 10.84 24.59
C THR A 310 18.27 12.33 24.91
N ASN A 311 19.05 13.19 24.23
CA ASN A 311 19.01 14.64 24.40
C ASN A 311 19.23 15.36 23.07
N PRO A 312 18.34 15.20 22.06
CA PRO A 312 18.48 15.85 20.77
C PRO A 312 18.36 17.37 20.91
N THR A 313 19.24 18.13 20.23
CA THR A 313 19.27 19.58 20.30
C THR A 313 19.29 20.21 18.91
N LYS A 314 18.71 21.40 18.78
CA LYS A 314 18.77 22.15 17.53
C LYS A 314 20.22 22.56 17.22
N SER A 315 20.71 22.14 16.06
CA SER A 315 22.02 22.53 15.56
C SER A 315 21.94 23.76 14.65
N ALA A 316 21.15 23.67 13.59
CA ALA A 316 21.05 24.73 12.61
C ALA A 316 19.68 24.78 11.92
N CYS A 317 19.45 25.85 11.19
CA CYS A 317 18.30 26.08 10.33
C CYS A 317 18.83 26.70 9.04
N ILE A 318 18.62 26.01 7.91
CA ILE A 318 18.99 26.53 6.60
C ILE A 318 17.68 26.87 5.89
N SER A 319 17.52 28.15 5.53
CA SER A 319 16.41 28.64 4.71
C SER A 319 16.86 28.85 3.29
N ASP A 320 15.99 28.57 2.32
CA ASP A 320 16.22 29.03 0.95
C ASP A 320 16.09 30.56 0.93
N PRO A 321 17.11 31.29 0.45
CA PRO A 321 17.04 32.75 0.38
C PRO A 321 16.21 33.28 -0.80
N SER A 322 15.60 32.40 -1.63
CA SER A 322 14.80 32.78 -2.80
C SER A 322 13.41 33.29 -2.47
#